data_343143b254a399d57ed29afcf4c79107
#
_entry.id   343143b254a399d57ed29afcf4c79107
#
_cell.length_a   1.000
_cell.length_b   1.000
_cell.length_c   1.000
_cell.angle_alpha   90.00
_cell.angle_beta   90.00
_cell.angle_gamma   90.00
#
_symmetry.space_group_name_H-M   'P 1'
#
loop_
_entity.id
_entity.type
_entity.pdbx_description
1 polymer ?
#
loop_
_entity_poly.entity_id
_entity_poly.type
_entity_poly.pdbx_seq_one_letter_code
_entity_poly.pdbx_strand_id
1 'polypeptide(L)'
;MIADSVKVSVFGKISDKLYSAQITSVSGRCKSAYVISHKPVTEYFEGVVVAVAEFDGLDGERPIISQYGEVFYEPELRQVLSKLKNIKLKSIVCLYEKSCGAVIFYKSRQNTKILLVKNSNGRYWSFPKGHIEDGENEHQTAIREIKEETGLDVVI
;
A
#
# COMPACT_ATOMS: atom_id res chain seq x y z
N MET A 1 13.54 -7.51 3.17
CA MET A 1 13.44 -6.19 3.87
C MET A 1 11.99 -5.84 4.19
N ILE A 2 11.04 -5.93 3.28
CA ILE A 2 9.60 -5.78 3.60
C ILE A 2 9.18 -6.88 4.57
N ALA A 3 8.33 -6.53 5.56
CA ALA A 3 7.88 -7.35 6.68
C ALA A 3 8.95 -7.70 7.73
N ASP A 4 10.20 -7.27 7.56
CA ASP A 4 11.21 -7.43 8.60
C ASP A 4 10.88 -6.56 9.82
N SER A 5 11.05 -7.12 11.02
CA SER A 5 10.99 -6.35 12.26
C SER A 5 12.30 -5.57 12.44
N VAL A 6 12.19 -4.29 12.74
CA VAL A 6 13.33 -3.40 12.89
C VAL A 6 13.18 -2.45 14.08
N LYS A 7 14.32 -2.12 14.69
CA LYS A 7 14.43 -1.05 15.70
C LYS A 7 15.07 0.16 15.07
N VAL A 8 14.48 1.32 15.32
CA VAL A 8 14.93 2.58 14.77
C VAL A 8 15.03 3.67 15.82
N SER A 9 15.92 4.60 15.60
CA SER A 9 15.96 5.88 16.32
C SER A 9 15.25 6.94 15.50
N VAL A 10 14.26 7.59 16.10
CA VAL A 10 13.45 8.64 15.48
C VAL A 10 13.95 9.99 15.96
N PHE A 11 14.24 10.92 15.04
CA PHE A 11 14.85 12.20 15.38
C PHE A 11 14.13 13.43 14.82
N GLY A 12 13.03 13.27 14.11
CA GLY A 12 12.27 14.41 13.62
C GLY A 12 10.86 14.05 13.16
N LYS A 13 9.91 14.90 13.51
CA LYS A 13 8.54 14.85 12.99
C LYS A 13 8.47 15.68 11.71
N ILE A 14 8.06 15.05 10.61
CA ILE A 14 7.91 15.71 9.29
C ILE A 14 6.46 16.15 9.09
N SER A 15 5.51 15.32 9.46
CA SER A 15 4.08 15.60 9.41
C SER A 15 3.35 14.85 10.53
N ASP A 16 2.02 14.94 10.57
CA ASP A 16 1.24 14.29 11.64
C ASP A 16 1.44 12.77 11.75
N LYS A 17 1.75 12.13 10.63
CA LYS A 17 1.96 10.68 10.57
C LYS A 17 3.38 10.27 10.18
N LEU A 18 4.25 11.19 9.78
CA LEU A 18 5.54 10.89 9.18
C LEU A 18 6.70 11.44 10.01
N TYR A 19 7.69 10.60 10.26
CA TYR A 19 8.88 10.91 11.05
C TYR A 19 10.13 10.47 10.32
N SER A 20 11.22 11.22 10.47
CA SER A 20 12.57 10.82 10.04
C SER A 20 13.19 9.87 11.06
N ALA A 21 13.84 8.82 10.58
CA ALA A 21 14.41 7.80 11.43
C ALA A 21 15.71 7.22 10.82
N GLN A 22 16.43 6.45 11.62
CA GLN A 22 17.59 5.66 11.20
C GLN A 22 17.51 4.24 11.75
N ILE A 23 17.82 3.29 10.90
CA ILE A 23 18.07 1.90 11.28
C ILE A 23 19.58 1.78 11.54
N THR A 24 19.96 1.37 12.75
CA THR A 24 21.36 1.06 13.06
C THR A 24 21.57 -0.44 12.83
N SER A 25 22.40 -0.80 11.86
CA SER A 25 22.77 -2.20 11.64
C SER A 25 23.74 -2.72 12.72
N VAL A 26 23.83 -4.05 12.85
CA VAL A 26 24.80 -4.72 13.73
C VAL A 26 26.25 -4.31 13.42
N SER A 27 26.55 -3.94 12.18
CA SER A 27 27.85 -3.42 11.75
C SER A 27 28.09 -1.94 12.06
N GLY A 28 27.17 -1.27 12.78
CA GLY A 28 27.25 0.15 13.11
C GLY A 28 26.91 1.11 11.95
N ARG A 29 26.58 0.60 10.77
CA ARG A 29 26.15 1.44 9.65
C ARG A 29 24.70 1.89 9.85
N CYS A 30 24.48 3.20 9.78
CA CYS A 30 23.14 3.78 9.81
C CYS A 30 22.55 3.85 8.40
N LYS A 31 21.31 3.39 8.25
CA LYS A 31 20.52 3.54 7.02
C LYS A 31 19.36 4.48 7.31
N SER A 32 19.22 5.54 6.53
CA SER A 32 18.08 6.46 6.63
C SER A 32 16.77 5.71 6.35
N ALA A 33 15.76 6.02 7.13
CA ALA A 33 14.45 5.41 7.07
C ALA A 33 13.36 6.44 7.40
N TYR A 34 12.11 6.07 7.21
CA TYR A 34 10.97 6.85 7.69
C TYR A 34 10.10 5.97 8.57
N VAL A 35 9.49 6.58 9.58
CA VAL A 35 8.44 5.94 10.37
C VAL A 35 7.11 6.60 10.02
N ILE A 36 6.10 5.78 9.77
CA ILE A 36 4.73 6.21 9.57
C ILE A 36 3.85 5.56 10.64
N SER A 37 2.99 6.33 11.28
CA SER A 37 2.07 5.81 12.30
C SER A 37 0.85 6.72 12.47
N HIS A 38 -0.29 6.11 12.78
CA HIS A 38 -1.51 6.80 13.22
C HIS A 38 -1.44 7.21 14.70
N LYS A 39 -0.44 6.72 15.43
CA LYS A 39 -0.23 6.98 16.85
C LYS A 39 1.03 7.80 17.08
N PRO A 40 1.16 8.45 18.23
CA PRO A 40 2.40 9.13 18.61
C PRO A 40 3.60 8.17 18.59
N VAL A 41 4.71 8.62 18.05
CA VAL A 41 5.96 7.87 17.92
C VAL A 41 6.97 8.43 18.91
N THR A 42 7.67 7.54 19.61
CA THR A 42 8.75 7.88 20.57
C THR A 42 10.11 7.86 19.90
N GLU A 43 11.13 8.39 20.56
CA GLU A 43 12.51 8.45 20.07
C GLU A 43 13.06 7.05 19.70
N TYR A 44 12.69 6.02 20.45
CA TYR A 44 13.00 4.63 20.13
C TYR A 44 11.72 3.94 19.70
N PHE A 45 11.75 3.42 18.49
CA PHE A 45 10.58 2.80 17.88
C PHE A 45 10.95 1.42 17.34
N GLU A 46 10.10 0.45 17.62
CA GLU A 46 10.19 -0.89 17.06
C GLU A 46 8.95 -1.15 16.20
N GLY A 47 9.17 -1.59 14.97
CA GLY A 47 8.08 -1.82 14.03
C GLY A 47 8.50 -2.75 12.91
N VAL A 48 7.65 -2.82 11.90
CA VAL A 48 7.87 -3.63 10.70
C VAL A 48 8.06 -2.75 9.46
N VAL A 49 8.85 -3.19 8.52
CA VAL A 49 8.99 -2.52 7.24
C VAL A 49 7.75 -2.77 6.40
N VAL A 50 6.90 -1.76 6.25
CA VAL A 50 5.63 -1.82 5.52
C VAL A 50 5.76 -1.41 4.06
N ALA A 51 6.83 -0.70 3.72
CA ALA A 51 7.17 -0.35 2.34
C ALA A 51 8.64 -0.06 2.19
N VAL A 52 9.12 -0.05 0.94
CA VAL A 52 10.44 0.42 0.55
C VAL A 52 10.28 1.44 -0.56
N ALA A 53 10.84 2.63 -0.39
CA ALA A 53 10.72 3.74 -1.32
C ALA A 53 12.08 4.18 -1.86
N GLU A 54 12.11 4.59 -3.13
CA GLU A 54 13.21 5.32 -3.75
C GLU A 54 12.79 6.76 -4.02
N PHE A 55 13.75 7.67 -3.91
CA PHE A 55 13.52 9.09 -4.12
C PHE A 55 14.52 9.67 -5.11
N ASP A 56 14.07 10.64 -5.91
CA ASP A 56 14.94 11.36 -6.83
C ASP A 56 16.03 12.12 -6.06
N GLY A 57 17.28 11.98 -6.50
CA GLY A 57 18.42 12.65 -5.89
C GLY A 57 18.92 12.06 -4.57
N LEU A 58 18.36 10.93 -4.14
CA LEU A 58 18.86 10.18 -2.98
C LEU A 58 19.33 8.79 -3.41
N ASP A 59 20.52 8.41 -2.94
CA ASP A 59 21.06 7.08 -3.20
C ASP A 59 20.35 6.01 -2.35
N GLY A 60 19.94 4.95 -3.02
CA GLY A 60 19.42 3.72 -2.46
C GLY A 60 18.02 3.84 -1.84
N GLU A 61 17.52 2.70 -1.49
CA GLU A 61 16.19 2.52 -0.92
C GLU A 61 16.05 3.06 0.51
N ARG A 62 14.88 3.58 0.82
CA ARG A 62 14.48 4.05 2.16
C ARG A 62 13.35 3.17 2.69
N PRO A 63 13.59 2.37 3.73
CA PRO A 63 12.53 1.63 4.39
C PRO A 63 11.52 2.57 5.06
N ILE A 64 10.25 2.23 4.91
CA ILE A 64 9.13 2.85 5.61
C ILE A 64 8.67 1.86 6.68
N ILE A 65 8.73 2.28 7.93
CA ILE A 65 8.49 1.44 9.10
C ILE A 65 7.19 1.88 9.77
N SER A 66 6.35 0.93 10.16
CA SER A 66 5.15 1.20 10.94
C SER A 66 5.04 0.29 12.15
N GLN A 67 4.17 0.65 13.08
CA GLN A 67 3.86 -0.20 14.23
C GLN A 67 3.25 -1.51 13.74
N TYR A 68 3.57 -2.60 14.43
CA TYR A 68 2.96 -3.89 14.13
C TYR A 68 1.42 -3.80 14.21
N GLY A 69 0.75 -4.31 13.18
CA GLY A 69 -0.71 -4.31 13.06
C GLY A 69 -1.30 -3.03 12.44
N GLU A 70 -0.52 -1.99 12.17
CA GLU A 70 -0.97 -0.87 11.34
C GLU A 70 -0.83 -1.24 9.86
N VAL A 71 -1.86 -0.92 9.08
CA VAL A 71 -1.92 -1.19 7.64
C VAL A 71 -1.92 0.14 6.90
N PHE A 72 -0.98 0.28 5.98
CA PHE A 72 -0.88 1.41 5.07
C PHE A 72 -0.85 0.90 3.64
N TYR A 73 -1.72 1.42 2.80
CA TYR A 73 -1.76 1.11 1.37
C TYR A 73 -1.00 2.15 0.56
N GLU A 74 -0.61 1.80 -0.65
CA GLU A 74 0.21 2.65 -1.51
C GLU A 74 -0.33 4.07 -1.68
N PRO A 75 -1.64 4.33 -1.98
CA PRO A 75 -2.15 5.69 -2.13
C PRO A 75 -1.96 6.56 -0.88
N GLU A 76 -2.17 5.99 0.32
CA GLU A 76 -1.94 6.72 1.57
C GLU A 76 -0.45 7.00 1.79
N LEU A 77 0.41 6.02 1.53
CA LEU A 77 1.87 6.19 1.63
C LEU A 77 2.36 7.28 0.68
N ARG A 78 1.93 7.29 -0.58
CA ARG A 78 2.26 8.33 -1.56
C ARG A 78 1.81 9.71 -1.07
N GLN A 79 0.58 9.84 -0.57
CA GLN A 79 0.07 11.09 -0.03
C GLN A 79 0.88 11.60 1.17
N VAL A 80 1.27 10.71 2.08
CA VAL A 80 2.07 11.09 3.26
C VAL A 80 3.49 11.44 2.86
N LEU A 81 4.13 10.67 1.97
CA LEU A 81 5.49 10.91 1.49
C LEU A 81 5.59 12.17 0.61
N SER A 82 4.52 12.60 -0.06
CA SER A 82 4.50 13.87 -0.82
C SER A 82 4.74 15.11 0.04
N LYS A 83 4.61 15.00 1.37
CA LYS A 83 4.92 16.08 2.33
C LYS A 83 6.43 16.26 2.59
N LEU A 84 7.25 15.38 2.06
CA LEU A 84 8.72 15.54 2.10
C LEU A 84 9.11 16.73 1.23
N LYS A 85 9.77 17.73 1.84
CA LYS A 85 10.22 18.93 1.12
C LYS A 85 11.44 18.62 0.28
N ASN A 86 11.47 19.10 -0.96
CA ASN A 86 12.60 19.00 -1.89
C ASN A 86 13.02 17.57 -2.26
N ILE A 87 12.16 16.59 -2.04
CA ILE A 87 12.42 15.19 -2.35
C ILE A 87 11.18 14.63 -3.05
N LYS A 88 11.37 14.05 -4.24
CA LYS A 88 10.27 13.46 -5.02
C LYS A 88 10.35 11.94 -4.94
N LEU A 89 9.21 11.30 -4.68
CA LEU A 89 9.09 9.85 -4.70
C LEU A 89 9.27 9.34 -6.15
N LYS A 90 10.23 8.45 -6.35
CA LYS A 90 10.53 7.80 -7.63
C LYS A 90 9.75 6.49 -7.77
N SER A 91 9.89 5.61 -6.78
CA SER A 91 9.20 4.32 -6.74
C SER A 91 8.88 3.92 -5.30
N ILE A 92 7.88 3.06 -5.13
CA ILE A 92 7.53 2.47 -3.85
C ILE A 92 7.04 1.04 -4.05
N VAL A 93 7.46 0.15 -3.14
CA VAL A 93 6.97 -1.23 -3.05
C VAL A 93 6.38 -1.41 -1.66
N CYS A 94 5.11 -1.81 -1.59
CA CYS A 94 4.34 -1.89 -0.35
C CYS A 94 4.13 -3.34 0.10
N LEU A 95 4.06 -3.56 1.41
CA LEU A 95 3.69 -4.84 2.01
C LEU A 95 2.22 -5.18 1.75
N TYR A 96 1.36 -4.17 1.82
CA TYR A 96 -0.07 -4.33 1.69
C TYR A 96 -0.56 -3.74 0.37
N GLU A 97 -1.31 -4.57 -0.36
CA GLU A 97 -1.99 -4.17 -1.59
C GLU A 97 -3.50 -4.19 -1.34
N LYS A 98 -4.19 -3.22 -1.90
CA LYS A 98 -5.65 -3.14 -1.82
C LYS A 98 -6.24 -3.40 -3.20
N SER A 99 -7.10 -4.41 -3.29
CA SER A 99 -7.89 -4.69 -4.49
C SER A 99 -9.36 -4.39 -4.21
N CYS A 100 -10.03 -3.84 -5.19
CA CYS A 100 -11.46 -3.56 -5.15
C CYS A 100 -12.17 -4.27 -6.30
N GLY A 101 -13.39 -4.69 -6.06
CA GLY A 101 -14.24 -5.36 -7.02
C GLY A 101 -15.67 -5.45 -6.51
N ALA A 102 -16.53 -6.16 -7.23
CA ALA A 102 -17.90 -6.34 -6.80
C ALA A 102 -18.44 -7.74 -7.10
N VAL A 103 -19.47 -8.11 -6.37
CA VAL A 103 -20.26 -9.31 -6.65
C VAL A 103 -21.34 -8.96 -7.66
N ILE A 104 -21.18 -9.45 -8.88
CA ILE A 104 -22.16 -9.25 -9.95
C ILE A 104 -23.11 -10.44 -9.95
N PHE A 105 -24.40 -10.17 -9.95
CA PHE A 105 -25.40 -11.23 -9.98
C PHE A 105 -26.51 -10.94 -11.00
N TYR A 106 -27.03 -11.99 -11.57
CA TYR A 106 -28.23 -11.98 -12.40
C TYR A 106 -29.34 -12.71 -11.68
N LYS A 107 -30.46 -12.04 -11.45
CA LYS A 107 -31.63 -12.61 -10.79
C LYS A 107 -32.74 -12.88 -11.81
N SER A 108 -33.15 -14.14 -11.93
CA SER A 108 -34.32 -14.56 -12.66
C SER A 108 -35.45 -14.99 -11.69
N ARG A 109 -36.63 -15.31 -12.22
CA ARG A 109 -37.75 -15.80 -11.39
C ARG A 109 -37.45 -17.11 -10.63
N GLN A 110 -36.50 -17.91 -11.13
CA GLN A 110 -36.24 -19.24 -10.58
C GLN A 110 -34.83 -19.35 -9.94
N ASN A 111 -33.87 -18.52 -10.35
CA ASN A 111 -32.48 -18.65 -9.96
C ASN A 111 -31.80 -17.30 -9.79
N THR A 112 -30.78 -17.27 -8.92
CA THR A 112 -29.77 -16.21 -8.88
C THR A 112 -28.45 -16.81 -9.35
N LYS A 113 -27.83 -16.19 -10.36
CA LYS A 113 -26.48 -16.56 -10.86
C LYS A 113 -25.49 -15.50 -10.44
N ILE A 114 -24.30 -15.91 -10.03
CA ILE A 114 -23.18 -15.02 -9.69
C ILE A 114 -22.13 -15.13 -10.78
N LEU A 115 -21.60 -13.99 -11.21
CA LEU A 115 -20.50 -13.95 -12.14
C LEU A 115 -19.18 -14.22 -11.41
N LEU A 116 -18.40 -15.14 -11.94
CA LEU A 116 -17.03 -15.38 -11.53
C LEU A 116 -16.13 -15.33 -12.76
N VAL A 117 -14.94 -14.80 -12.58
CA VAL A 117 -13.87 -14.82 -13.59
C VAL A 117 -12.87 -15.90 -13.27
N LYS A 118 -12.36 -16.57 -14.28
CA LYS A 118 -11.33 -17.58 -14.13
C LYS A 118 -9.98 -16.92 -14.29
N ASN A 119 -9.13 -17.04 -13.28
CA ASN A 119 -7.77 -16.53 -13.34
C ASN A 119 -7.04 -17.05 -14.59
N SER A 120 -6.22 -16.23 -15.23
CA SER A 120 -5.49 -16.54 -16.48
C SER A 120 -4.69 -17.84 -16.40
N ASN A 121 -4.17 -18.18 -15.22
CA ASN A 121 -3.48 -19.44 -14.96
C ASN A 121 -4.44 -20.62 -14.76
N GLY A 122 -5.75 -20.40 -14.83
CA GLY A 122 -6.78 -21.45 -14.76
C GLY A 122 -6.91 -22.16 -13.41
N ARG A 123 -6.22 -21.67 -12.36
CA ARG A 123 -6.11 -22.37 -11.07
C ARG A 123 -7.28 -22.09 -10.13
N TYR A 124 -7.89 -20.89 -10.19
CA TYR A 124 -9.00 -20.54 -9.32
C TYR A 124 -10.00 -19.59 -9.99
N TRP A 125 -11.17 -19.52 -9.41
CA TRP A 125 -12.23 -18.59 -9.76
C TRP A 125 -12.34 -17.51 -8.70
N SER A 126 -12.57 -16.27 -9.11
CA SER A 126 -12.74 -15.13 -8.20
C SER A 126 -13.84 -14.20 -8.69
N PHE A 127 -14.28 -13.28 -7.83
CA PHE A 127 -15.01 -12.13 -8.29
C PHE A 127 -14.11 -11.21 -9.10
N PRO A 128 -14.64 -10.47 -10.09
CA PRO A 128 -13.91 -9.43 -10.81
C PRO A 128 -13.35 -8.42 -9.82
N LYS A 129 -12.02 -8.21 -9.84
CA LYS A 129 -11.34 -7.28 -8.92
C LYS A 129 -9.91 -7.01 -9.38
N GLY A 130 -9.42 -5.84 -9.06
CA GLY A 130 -7.99 -5.51 -9.23
C GLY A 130 -7.54 -4.37 -8.33
N HIS A 131 -6.31 -3.94 -8.56
CA HIS A 131 -5.66 -2.95 -7.71
C HIS A 131 -6.21 -1.53 -7.96
N ILE A 132 -6.19 -0.72 -6.91
CA ILE A 132 -6.53 0.70 -7.02
C ILE A 132 -5.41 1.40 -7.77
N GLU A 133 -5.76 2.14 -8.82
CA GLU A 133 -4.83 2.99 -9.56
C GLU A 133 -4.78 4.41 -9.00
N ASP A 134 -3.72 5.16 -9.37
CA ASP A 134 -3.53 6.53 -8.91
C ASP A 134 -4.72 7.42 -9.29
N GLY A 135 -5.32 8.06 -8.29
CA GLY A 135 -6.47 8.94 -8.47
C GLY A 135 -7.84 8.26 -8.42
N GLU A 136 -7.88 6.93 -8.35
CA GLU A 136 -9.13 6.19 -8.20
C GLU A 136 -9.56 6.06 -6.73
N ASN A 137 -10.86 6.02 -6.52
CA ASN A 137 -11.46 5.51 -5.29
C ASN A 137 -11.90 4.04 -5.50
N GLU A 138 -12.28 3.37 -4.42
CA GLU A 138 -12.69 1.96 -4.41
C GLU A 138 -13.81 1.62 -5.41
N HIS A 139 -14.78 2.53 -5.53
CA HIS A 139 -15.91 2.37 -6.43
C HIS A 139 -15.50 2.49 -7.91
N GLN A 140 -14.64 3.46 -8.23
CA GLN A 140 -14.10 3.65 -9.59
C GLN A 140 -13.26 2.44 -10.01
N THR A 141 -12.38 1.97 -9.13
CA THR A 141 -11.58 0.76 -9.35
C THR A 141 -12.49 -0.45 -9.62
N ALA A 142 -13.53 -0.66 -8.79
CA ALA A 142 -14.42 -1.79 -8.98
C ALA A 142 -15.14 -1.76 -10.34
N ILE A 143 -15.61 -0.59 -10.78
CA ILE A 143 -16.24 -0.42 -12.10
C ILE A 143 -15.25 -0.69 -13.23
N ARG A 144 -14.04 -0.13 -13.17
CA ARG A 144 -13.00 -0.34 -14.19
C ARG A 144 -12.62 -1.82 -14.29
N GLU A 145 -12.31 -2.46 -13.19
CA GLU A 145 -11.89 -3.86 -13.16
C GLU A 145 -12.98 -4.81 -13.68
N ILE A 146 -14.25 -4.55 -13.33
CA ILE A 146 -15.37 -5.32 -13.89
C ILE A 146 -15.41 -5.17 -15.41
N LYS A 147 -15.25 -3.94 -15.91
CA LYS A 147 -15.25 -3.69 -17.35
C LYS A 147 -14.11 -4.39 -18.06
N GLU A 148 -12.89 -4.32 -17.49
CA GLU A 148 -11.69 -4.92 -18.08
C GLU A 148 -11.76 -6.45 -18.07
N GLU A 149 -12.17 -7.06 -16.96
CA GLU A 149 -12.18 -8.53 -16.82
C GLU A 149 -13.39 -9.20 -17.46
N THR A 150 -14.51 -8.50 -17.63
CA THR A 150 -15.79 -9.11 -18.09
C THR A 150 -16.40 -8.46 -19.32
N GLY A 151 -15.99 -7.26 -19.68
CA GLY A 151 -16.61 -6.45 -20.73
C GLY A 151 -17.95 -5.81 -20.35
N LEU A 152 -18.44 -6.03 -19.13
CA LEU A 152 -19.74 -5.50 -18.68
C LEU A 152 -19.64 -4.05 -18.21
N ASP A 153 -20.66 -3.27 -18.54
CA ASP A 153 -20.88 -1.96 -17.92
C ASP A 153 -21.85 -2.16 -16.75
N VAL A 154 -21.43 -1.76 -15.57
CA VAL A 154 -22.19 -1.94 -14.33
C VAL A 154 -22.38 -0.61 -13.61
N VAL A 155 -23.45 -0.55 -12.82
CA VAL A 155 -23.67 0.50 -11.82
C VAL A 155 -23.64 -0.19 -10.46
N ILE A 156 -22.79 0.29 -9.57
CA ILE A 156 -22.61 -0.24 -8.21
C ILE A 156 -23.29 0.71 -7.22
#